data_becd75ed9ef5ab6e0ac5c4a489c94702
#
_entry.id   becd75ed9ef5ab6e0ac5c4a489c94702
#
_cell.length_a   1.000
_cell.length_b   1.000
_cell.length_c   1.000
_cell.angle_alpha   90.00
_cell.angle_beta   90.00
_cell.angle_gamma   90.00
#
_symmetry.space_group_name_H-M   'P 1'
#
loop_
_entity.id
_entity.type
_entity.pdbx_description
1 polymer ?
#
loop_
_entity_poly.entity_id
_entity_poly.type
_entity_poly.pdbx_seq_one_letter_code
_entity_poly.pdbx_strand_id
1 'polypeptide(L)'
;DVVGMNCFRGPETMMPYLKEIRKVLKCHVAALPVNFRTNENNPTFFNLLDRNGCTCNTPHTTTFPTALDPMQCNRYEIGKFAKEAYELGINYLGVCCGANPMLIREVAESVGLKVPASKYRENMSRHFMYGTHSRVPKHMKNYGDKA
;
A
#
# COMPACT_ATOMS: atom_id res chain seq x y z
N ASP A 1 -22.62 -14.68 0.59
CA ASP A 1 -22.16 -13.68 1.57
C ASP A 1 -20.66 -13.45 1.43
N VAL A 2 -20.16 -12.39 1.99
CA VAL A 2 -18.75 -11.99 1.94
C VAL A 2 -18.20 -11.88 3.36
N VAL A 3 -17.04 -12.48 3.60
CA VAL A 3 -16.30 -12.39 4.87
C VAL A 3 -14.91 -11.86 4.57
N GLY A 4 -14.28 -11.14 5.48
CA GLY A 4 -12.93 -10.68 5.22
C GLY A 4 -12.34 -9.81 6.30
N MET A 5 -11.24 -9.15 5.94
CA MET A 5 -10.51 -8.26 6.81
C MET A 5 -10.58 -6.83 6.31
N ASN A 6 -10.85 -5.92 7.22
CA ASN A 6 -10.92 -4.49 6.96
C ASN A 6 -10.18 -3.72 8.04
N CYS A 7 -9.35 -2.77 7.63
CA CYS A 7 -8.66 -1.82 8.53
C CYS A 7 -7.56 -2.44 9.42
N PHE A 8 -7.04 -1.67 10.36
CA PHE A 8 -5.99 -1.96 11.35
C PHE A 8 -4.62 -2.31 10.77
N ARG A 9 -4.55 -3.31 9.90
CA ARG A 9 -3.32 -3.85 9.32
C ARG A 9 -3.06 -3.28 7.94
N GLY A 10 -1.81 -3.00 7.65
CA GLY A 10 -1.37 -2.69 6.29
C GLY A 10 -1.23 -3.95 5.43
N PRO A 11 -0.86 -3.77 4.15
CA PRO A 11 -0.76 -4.86 3.17
C PRO A 11 0.07 -6.05 3.66
N GLU A 12 1.27 -5.78 4.17
CA GLU A 12 2.24 -6.80 4.56
C GLU A 12 1.75 -7.65 5.74
N THR A 13 1.19 -7.01 6.77
CA THR A 13 0.74 -7.71 7.97
C THR A 13 -0.68 -8.27 7.87
N MET A 14 -1.46 -7.89 6.85
CA MET A 14 -2.77 -8.48 6.56
C MET A 14 -2.64 -9.77 5.75
N MET A 15 -1.71 -9.84 4.80
CA MET A 15 -1.58 -10.94 3.84
C MET A 15 -1.45 -12.33 4.49
N PRO A 16 -0.67 -12.56 5.55
CA PRO A 16 -0.59 -13.87 6.20
C PRO A 16 -1.95 -14.37 6.69
N TYR A 17 -2.77 -13.51 7.28
CA TYR A 17 -4.11 -13.86 7.74
C TYR A 17 -5.06 -14.15 6.59
N LEU A 18 -4.97 -13.40 5.50
CA LEU A 18 -5.78 -13.66 4.31
C LEU A 18 -5.48 -15.04 3.71
N LYS A 19 -4.22 -15.45 3.71
CA LYS A 19 -3.81 -16.79 3.29
C LYS A 19 -4.45 -17.88 4.15
N GLU A 20 -4.49 -17.70 5.46
CA GLU A 20 -5.15 -18.65 6.38
C GLU A 20 -6.67 -18.65 6.21
N ILE A 21 -7.30 -17.48 6.17
CA ILE A 21 -8.74 -17.32 5.94
C ILE A 21 -9.15 -18.04 4.65
N ARG A 22 -8.38 -17.87 3.57
CA ARG A 22 -8.73 -18.46 2.27
C ARG A 22 -8.67 -19.97 2.26
N LYS A 23 -7.84 -20.60 3.10
CA LYS A 23 -7.79 -22.07 3.21
C LYS A 23 -9.07 -22.68 3.76
N VAL A 24 -9.76 -21.97 4.66
CA VAL A 24 -10.90 -22.51 5.40
C VAL A 24 -12.26 -22.02 4.86
N LEU A 25 -12.31 -20.83 4.25
CA LEU A 25 -13.56 -20.27 3.73
C LEU A 25 -13.79 -20.63 2.27
N LYS A 26 -15.04 -21.01 1.97
CA LYS A 26 -15.51 -21.26 0.58
C LYS A 26 -16.28 -20.08 -0.01
N CYS A 27 -16.72 -19.14 0.82
CA CYS A 27 -17.42 -17.93 0.38
C CYS A 27 -16.48 -16.88 -0.22
N HIS A 28 -17.04 -15.78 -0.69
CA HIS A 28 -16.25 -14.62 -1.13
C HIS A 28 -15.47 -14.02 0.05
N VAL A 29 -14.23 -13.60 -0.23
CA VAL A 29 -13.37 -12.99 0.77
C VAL A 29 -13.06 -11.54 0.37
N ALA A 30 -13.15 -10.63 1.35
CA ALA A 30 -12.81 -9.22 1.21
C ALA A 30 -11.48 -8.90 1.88
N ALA A 31 -10.69 -8.03 1.27
CA ALA A 31 -9.42 -7.55 1.81
C ALA A 31 -9.27 -6.05 1.59
N LEU A 32 -9.32 -5.30 2.68
CA LEU A 32 -9.23 -3.83 2.69
C LEU A 32 -8.18 -3.37 3.74
N PRO A 33 -6.88 -3.48 3.45
CA PRO A 33 -5.83 -3.00 4.35
C PRO A 33 -5.88 -1.48 4.53
N VAL A 34 -5.25 -0.99 5.59
CA VAL A 34 -4.93 0.43 5.70
C VAL A 34 -3.76 0.77 4.78
N ASN A 35 -3.67 2.03 4.34
CA ASN A 35 -2.58 2.50 3.47
C ASN A 35 -1.30 2.84 4.27
N PHE A 36 -0.93 2.01 5.23
CA PHE A 36 0.27 2.26 6.05
C PHE A 36 1.16 1.02 6.12
N ARG A 37 2.49 1.24 6.13
CA ARG A 37 3.51 0.21 6.27
C ARG A 37 3.56 -0.30 7.71
N THR A 38 2.81 -1.34 7.98
CA THR A 38 2.86 -2.08 9.25
C THR A 38 3.87 -3.22 9.15
N ASN A 39 4.39 -3.69 10.26
CA ASN A 39 5.36 -4.78 10.32
C ASN A 39 5.06 -5.71 11.51
N GLU A 40 5.79 -6.80 11.66
CA GLU A 40 5.55 -7.79 12.71
C GLU A 40 5.60 -7.20 14.13
N ASN A 41 6.51 -6.27 14.39
CA ASN A 41 6.64 -5.61 15.69
C ASN A 41 5.53 -4.58 15.94
N ASN A 42 5.04 -3.95 14.88
CA ASN A 42 3.99 -2.94 14.89
C ASN A 42 2.91 -3.32 13.89
N PRO A 43 2.08 -4.33 14.20
CA PRO A 43 1.20 -4.96 13.21
C PRO A 43 -0.03 -4.13 12.86
N THR A 44 -0.31 -3.06 13.61
CA THR A 44 -1.42 -2.15 13.34
C THR A 44 -0.92 -0.71 13.20
N PHE A 45 -1.65 0.10 12.45
CA PHE A 45 -1.24 1.50 12.23
C PHE A 45 -1.31 2.38 13.49
N PHE A 46 -2.03 1.96 14.50
CA PHE A 46 -2.06 2.65 15.79
C PHE A 46 -0.73 2.56 16.55
N ASN A 47 0.03 1.50 16.31
CA ASN A 47 1.27 1.20 17.03
C ASN A 47 2.54 1.52 16.23
N LEU A 48 2.39 2.16 15.06
CA LEU A 48 3.55 2.53 14.27
C LEU A 48 4.42 3.54 15.01
N LEU A 49 5.71 3.26 15.01
CA LEU A 49 6.74 4.09 15.64
C LEU A 49 7.52 4.85 14.56
N ASP A 50 7.91 6.07 14.87
CA ASP A 50 8.91 6.76 14.08
C ASP A 50 10.25 6.04 14.24
N ARG A 51 10.81 5.52 13.14
CA ARG A 51 12.07 4.77 13.14
C ARG A 51 13.25 5.59 13.64
N ASN A 52 13.19 6.90 13.53
CA ASN A 52 14.25 7.80 13.93
C ASN A 52 14.16 8.27 15.39
N GLY A 53 13.18 7.78 16.14
CA GLY A 53 12.95 8.18 17.52
C GLY A 53 12.62 9.67 17.65
N CYS A 54 12.11 10.29 16.59
CA CYS A 54 11.72 11.68 16.63
C CYS A 54 10.54 11.85 17.59
N THR A 55 10.75 12.56 18.65
CA THR A 55 9.73 12.93 19.64
C THR A 55 9.01 14.24 19.28
N CYS A 56 9.29 14.79 18.10
CA CYS A 56 8.80 16.11 17.70
C CYS A 56 7.29 16.21 17.58
N ASN A 57 6.60 15.06 17.42
CA ASN A 57 5.16 15.06 17.17
C ASN A 57 4.31 14.61 18.37
N THR A 58 4.87 13.87 19.30
CA THR A 58 4.12 13.41 20.48
C THR A 58 5.07 13.01 21.61
N PRO A 59 4.66 13.18 22.87
CA PRO A 59 5.40 12.62 23.99
C PRO A 59 5.42 11.09 24.03
N HIS A 60 4.81 10.41 23.07
CA HIS A 60 4.51 8.96 23.12
C HIS A 60 5.11 8.12 21.99
N THR A 61 6.03 8.61 21.20
CA THR A 61 6.76 7.82 20.18
C THR A 61 5.88 7.16 19.09
N THR A 62 4.57 7.13 19.22
CA THR A 62 3.65 6.60 18.19
C THR A 62 3.34 7.67 17.15
N THR A 63 3.27 7.26 15.89
CA THR A 63 2.92 8.17 14.78
C THR A 63 1.42 8.46 14.68
N PHE A 64 0.60 7.59 15.25
CA PHE A 64 -0.85 7.82 15.29
C PHE A 64 -1.20 8.85 16.38
N PRO A 65 -2.15 9.77 16.10
CA PRO A 65 -2.89 9.94 14.83
C PRO A 65 -2.28 10.97 13.88
N THR A 66 -1.28 11.74 14.26
CA THR A 66 -0.89 13.01 13.62
C THR A 66 0.34 12.94 12.71
N ALA A 67 1.09 11.84 12.71
CA ALA A 67 2.35 11.70 11.98
C ALA A 67 2.40 10.43 11.12
N LEU A 68 1.28 10.06 10.49
CA LEU A 68 1.17 8.84 9.69
C LEU A 68 1.64 9.01 8.23
N ASP A 69 1.81 10.23 7.74
CA ASP A 69 2.16 10.48 6.34
C ASP A 69 3.44 9.77 5.86
N PRO A 70 4.55 9.78 6.63
CA PRO A 70 5.76 9.04 6.24
C PRO A 70 5.58 7.52 6.18
N MET A 71 4.54 7.00 6.83
CA MET A 71 4.24 5.57 6.90
C MET A 71 3.35 5.09 5.75
N GLN A 72 2.86 5.98 4.89
CA GLN A 72 1.99 5.60 3.78
C GLN A 72 2.70 4.69 2.79
N CYS A 73 1.98 3.65 2.38
CA CYS A 73 2.39 2.82 1.26
C CYS A 73 2.34 3.62 -0.04
N ASN A 74 3.27 3.36 -0.92
CA ASN A 74 3.17 3.84 -2.29
C ASN A 74 2.24 2.94 -3.11
N ARG A 75 1.89 3.39 -4.31
CA ARG A 75 0.98 2.65 -5.20
C ARG A 75 1.48 1.25 -5.57
N TYR A 76 2.78 1.07 -5.69
CA TYR A 76 3.36 -0.23 -6.08
C TYR A 76 3.20 -1.27 -4.97
N GLU A 77 3.33 -0.85 -3.71
CA GLU A 77 3.10 -1.72 -2.56
C GLU A 77 1.63 -2.15 -2.49
N ILE A 78 0.70 -1.23 -2.73
CA ILE A 78 -0.74 -1.53 -2.80
C ILE A 78 -1.07 -2.40 -4.02
N GLY A 79 -0.46 -2.13 -5.17
CA GLY A 79 -0.64 -2.94 -6.38
C GLY A 79 -0.13 -4.37 -6.21
N LYS A 80 1.04 -4.53 -5.59
CA LYS A 80 1.59 -5.85 -5.23
C LYS A 80 0.64 -6.63 -4.34
N PHE A 81 0.14 -5.98 -3.28
CA PHE A 81 -0.86 -6.59 -2.39
C PHE A 81 -2.11 -7.03 -3.15
N ALA A 82 -2.68 -6.13 -3.97
CA ALA A 82 -3.88 -6.41 -4.73
C ALA A 82 -3.71 -7.62 -5.66
N LYS A 83 -2.58 -7.68 -6.36
CA LYS A 83 -2.25 -8.80 -7.24
C LYS A 83 -2.13 -10.11 -6.46
N GLU A 84 -1.37 -10.12 -5.37
CA GLU A 84 -1.17 -11.31 -4.53
C GLU A 84 -2.49 -11.79 -3.92
N ALA A 85 -3.32 -10.87 -3.41
CA ALA A 85 -4.63 -11.23 -2.87
C ALA A 85 -5.57 -11.79 -3.95
N TYR A 86 -5.56 -11.20 -5.15
CA TYR A 86 -6.35 -11.68 -6.28
C TYR A 86 -5.94 -13.08 -6.73
N GLU A 87 -4.63 -13.36 -6.78
CA GLU A 87 -4.09 -14.68 -7.09
C GLU A 87 -4.49 -15.75 -6.07
N LEU A 88 -4.76 -15.36 -4.81
CA LEU A 88 -5.35 -16.23 -3.79
C LEU A 88 -6.87 -16.46 -3.97
N GLY A 89 -7.50 -15.84 -4.96
CA GLY A 89 -8.94 -15.91 -5.19
C GLY A 89 -9.74 -14.95 -4.29
N ILE A 90 -9.11 -13.89 -3.78
CA ILE A 90 -9.78 -12.81 -3.07
C ILE A 90 -10.14 -11.74 -4.09
N ASN A 91 -11.42 -11.54 -4.32
CA ASN A 91 -11.90 -10.69 -5.42
C ASN A 91 -12.72 -9.46 -4.95
N TYR A 92 -12.90 -9.27 -3.66
CA TYR A 92 -13.38 -8.00 -3.09
C TYR A 92 -12.20 -7.24 -2.49
N LEU A 93 -11.61 -6.36 -3.28
CA LEU A 93 -10.36 -5.66 -2.96
C LEU A 93 -10.57 -4.17 -2.83
N GLY A 94 -9.90 -3.57 -1.86
CA GLY A 94 -9.95 -2.14 -1.65
C GLY A 94 -8.83 -1.66 -0.72
N VAL A 95 -8.96 -0.45 -0.24
CA VAL A 95 -8.07 0.17 0.76
C VAL A 95 -8.93 0.88 1.79
N CYS A 96 -8.58 0.77 3.06
CA CYS A 96 -9.27 1.40 4.18
C CYS A 96 -8.63 2.77 4.52
N CYS A 97 -8.29 3.02 5.78
CA CYS A 97 -7.72 4.28 6.24
C CYS A 97 -6.49 4.70 5.45
N GLY A 98 -6.40 5.99 5.10
CA GLY A 98 -5.36 6.52 4.23
C GLY A 98 -5.58 6.28 2.73
N ALA A 99 -6.74 5.73 2.35
CA ALA A 99 -7.08 5.52 0.94
C ALA A 99 -7.19 6.84 0.17
N ASN A 100 -6.83 6.77 -1.11
CA ASN A 100 -7.07 7.83 -2.07
C ASN A 100 -7.45 7.23 -3.44
N PRO A 101 -8.03 8.03 -4.36
CA PRO A 101 -8.47 7.52 -5.66
C PRO A 101 -7.37 6.87 -6.51
N MET A 102 -6.12 7.32 -6.37
CA MET A 102 -4.99 6.75 -7.12
C MET A 102 -4.69 5.32 -6.67
N LEU A 103 -4.81 5.03 -5.37
CA LEU A 103 -4.59 3.69 -4.83
C LEU A 103 -5.70 2.73 -5.27
N ILE A 104 -6.96 3.18 -5.30
CA ILE A 104 -8.07 2.35 -5.79
C ILE A 104 -7.91 2.05 -7.29
N ARG A 105 -7.45 3.03 -8.07
CA ARG A 105 -7.09 2.80 -9.47
C ARG A 105 -5.99 1.76 -9.59
N GLU A 106 -4.94 1.86 -8.79
CA GLU A 106 -3.81 0.91 -8.82
C GLU A 106 -4.27 -0.51 -8.43
N VAL A 107 -5.16 -0.66 -7.45
CA VAL A 107 -5.78 -1.96 -7.13
C VAL A 107 -6.45 -2.56 -8.36
N ALA A 108 -7.30 -1.79 -9.04
CA ALA A 108 -8.01 -2.25 -10.23
C ALA A 108 -7.03 -2.61 -11.38
N GLU A 109 -6.07 -1.75 -11.66
CA GLU A 109 -5.09 -1.96 -12.74
C GLU A 109 -4.18 -3.17 -12.48
N SER A 110 -3.81 -3.40 -11.22
CA SER A 110 -2.94 -4.52 -10.83
C SER A 110 -3.60 -5.89 -10.98
N VAL A 111 -4.92 -5.94 -11.00
CA VAL A 111 -5.69 -7.17 -11.29
C VAL A 111 -6.19 -7.23 -12.74
N GLY A 112 -5.67 -6.38 -13.61
CA GLY A 112 -5.93 -6.40 -15.05
C GLY A 112 -7.16 -5.61 -15.51
N LEU A 113 -7.80 -4.85 -14.63
CA LEU A 113 -8.94 -4.02 -15.00
C LEU A 113 -8.47 -2.70 -15.63
N LYS A 114 -9.13 -2.29 -16.70
CA LYS A 114 -8.96 -0.95 -17.30
C LYS A 114 -10.14 -0.08 -16.87
N VAL A 115 -9.88 0.85 -15.97
CA VAL A 115 -10.89 1.82 -15.50
C VAL A 115 -10.77 3.15 -16.25
N PRO A 116 -11.84 3.95 -16.35
CA PRO A 116 -11.77 5.25 -17.04
C PRO A 116 -10.66 6.18 -16.53
N ALA A 117 -10.30 6.07 -15.26
CA ALA A 117 -9.22 6.84 -14.64
C ALA A 117 -7.81 6.39 -15.06
N SER A 118 -7.64 5.23 -15.71
CA SER A 118 -6.34 4.73 -16.20
C SER A 118 -5.66 5.68 -17.19
N LYS A 119 -6.45 6.48 -17.91
CA LYS A 119 -5.90 7.53 -18.81
C LYS A 119 -5.09 8.62 -18.09
N TYR A 120 -5.27 8.74 -16.79
CA TYR A 120 -4.53 9.71 -15.95
C TYR A 120 -3.36 9.07 -15.21
N ARG A 121 -2.98 7.83 -15.54
CA ARG A 121 -1.82 7.17 -14.93
C ARG A 121 -0.55 7.96 -15.26
N GLU A 122 0.28 8.17 -14.26
CA GLU A 122 1.52 8.90 -14.37
C GLU A 122 2.54 8.15 -15.24
N ASN A 123 3.17 8.86 -16.15
CA ASN A 123 4.32 8.33 -16.90
C ASN A 123 5.60 8.54 -16.11
N MET A 124 6.00 7.54 -15.33
CA MET A 124 7.18 7.59 -14.45
C MET A 124 8.49 7.74 -15.24
N SER A 125 8.53 7.47 -16.54
CA SER A 125 9.73 7.72 -17.35
C SER A 125 10.14 9.20 -17.35
N ARG A 126 9.20 10.09 -17.06
CA ARG A 126 9.41 11.54 -16.98
C ARG A 126 9.62 12.06 -15.56
N HIS A 127 9.64 11.18 -14.57
CA HIS A 127 9.88 11.60 -13.19
C HIS A 127 11.28 12.22 -13.06
N PHE A 128 11.40 13.32 -12.33
CA PHE A 128 12.65 14.08 -12.29
C PHE A 128 13.80 13.32 -11.59
N MET A 129 13.50 12.39 -10.66
CA MET A 129 14.49 11.55 -9.97
C MET A 129 14.58 10.13 -10.54
N TYR A 130 13.43 9.49 -10.76
CA TYR A 130 13.35 8.07 -11.14
C TYR A 130 13.11 7.86 -12.64
N GLY A 131 13.02 8.96 -13.39
CA GLY A 131 12.74 8.87 -14.82
C GLY A 131 13.91 8.32 -15.63
N THR A 132 13.59 7.74 -16.79
CA THR A 132 14.56 7.15 -17.72
C THR A 132 14.82 8.02 -18.94
N HIS A 133 14.10 9.13 -19.10
CA HIS A 133 14.26 9.98 -20.28
C HIS A 133 15.56 10.83 -20.23
N SER A 134 16.00 11.31 -21.38
CA SER A 134 17.29 12.01 -21.55
C SER A 134 17.43 13.32 -20.75
N ARG A 135 16.31 13.93 -20.34
CA ARG A 135 16.30 15.19 -19.58
C ARG A 135 16.50 15.02 -18.08
N VAL A 136 16.56 13.79 -17.56
CA VAL A 136 16.86 13.57 -16.15
C VAL A 136 18.29 14.05 -15.88
N PRO A 137 18.51 14.98 -14.93
CA PRO A 137 19.84 15.48 -14.60
C PRO A 137 20.80 14.34 -14.25
N LYS A 138 22.06 14.45 -14.69
CA LYS A 138 23.07 13.38 -14.48
C LYS A 138 23.21 12.98 -13.01
N HIS A 139 23.18 13.96 -12.09
CA HIS A 139 23.28 13.71 -10.64
C HIS A 139 22.06 13.03 -10.03
N MET A 140 20.93 13.02 -10.74
CA MET A 140 19.70 12.34 -10.31
C MET A 140 19.58 10.91 -10.85
N LYS A 141 20.26 10.58 -11.94
CA LYS A 141 20.17 9.25 -12.57
C LYS A 141 20.55 8.10 -11.64
N ASN A 142 21.44 8.35 -10.67
CA ASN A 142 21.92 7.35 -9.73
C ASN A 142 21.00 7.18 -8.49
N TYR A 143 19.99 8.02 -8.34
CA TYR A 143 19.04 7.89 -7.21
C TYR A 143 18.01 6.80 -7.45
N GLY A 144 17.55 6.65 -8.70
CA GLY A 144 16.60 5.58 -9.07
C GLY A 144 17.16 4.17 -8.91
N ASP A 145 18.48 4.02 -9.07
CA ASP A 145 19.16 2.73 -8.95
C ASP A 145 19.40 2.32 -7.48
N LYS A 146 19.17 3.24 -6.53
CA LYS A 146 19.41 3.06 -5.09
C LYS A 146 18.12 2.98 -4.26
N ALA A 147 16.97 3.20 -4.86
CA ALA A 147 15.64 3.17 -4.24
C ALA A 147 14.96 1.84 -4.53
#